data_5b9ab3a60141becb4e627a06b8fc9d66
#
_entry.id   5b9ab3a60141becb4e627a06b8fc9d66
#
_cell.length_a   1.000
_cell.length_b   1.000
_cell.length_c   1.000
_cell.angle_alpha   90.00
_cell.angle_beta   90.00
_cell.angle_gamma   90.00
#
_symmetry.space_group_name_H-M   'P 1'
#
loop_
_entity.id
_entity.type
_entity.pdbx_description
1 polymer ?
#
loop_
_entity_poly.entity_id
_entity_poly.type
_entity_poly.pdbx_seq_one_letter_code
_entity_poly.pdbx_strand_id
1 'polypeptide(L)'
;RIIEIFGPESSGKTTLSLHVIAEAQKLGGVCAFIDAEHAMDPEYSKRLGVKIEELLISQPDHGEQALEIVESLVRSGKLDVIVIDSVAALTPKDEIEGDMGAHHVGKQARLMSQALRKLTSIVAKSKTVVIFINQIRMQIGVMFGNPETTPGGKALKFYTSVRLDIRRIAQIKKGEEIMGGRVRVKVVKNKVAAPFKQTEFDLMYNEGISREGEMIALGEKMGIVTKSGTSYSYGEEKL
;
A
#
# COMPACT_ATOMS: atom_id res chain seq x y z
N ARG A 1 -6.90 -4.73 11.91
CA ARG A 1 -5.65 -5.44 11.59
C ARG A 1 -4.61 -4.46 11.06
N ILE A 2 -3.31 -4.76 11.30
CA ILE A 2 -2.21 -3.97 10.74
C ILE A 2 -1.66 -4.71 9.51
N ILE A 3 -1.54 -3.98 8.40
CA ILE A 3 -1.05 -4.48 7.11
C ILE A 3 0.13 -3.61 6.68
N GLU A 4 1.14 -4.19 6.05
CA GLU A 4 2.21 -3.45 5.37
C GLU A 4 2.17 -3.77 3.87
N ILE A 5 2.14 -2.71 3.04
CA ILE A 5 2.34 -2.79 1.59
C ILE A 5 3.69 -2.15 1.30
N PHE A 6 4.63 -2.93 0.78
CA PHE A 6 5.97 -2.42 0.53
C PHE A 6 6.48 -2.83 -0.85
N GLY A 7 7.37 -2.04 -1.40
CA GLY A 7 7.95 -2.27 -2.72
C GLY A 7 8.79 -1.10 -3.19
N PRO A 8 9.42 -1.23 -4.36
CA PRO A 8 10.17 -0.16 -5.00
C PRO A 8 9.30 1.09 -5.25
N GLU A 9 9.95 2.19 -5.54
CA GLU A 9 9.26 3.39 -6.00
C GLU A 9 8.46 3.10 -7.28
N SER A 10 7.34 3.82 -7.46
CA SER A 10 6.46 3.68 -8.64
C SER A 10 5.95 2.25 -8.90
N SER A 11 5.88 1.40 -7.87
CA SER A 11 5.34 0.03 -7.98
C SER A 11 3.82 -0.06 -7.82
N GLY A 12 3.12 1.05 -7.50
CA GLY A 12 1.67 1.10 -7.34
C GLY A 12 1.16 0.90 -5.90
N LYS A 13 2.00 1.10 -4.89
CA LYS A 13 1.62 0.98 -3.46
C LYS A 13 0.45 1.87 -3.08
N THR A 14 0.58 3.17 -3.35
CA THR A 14 -0.44 4.19 -3.08
C THR A 14 -1.71 3.88 -3.87
N THR A 15 -1.59 3.57 -5.17
CA THR A 15 -2.73 3.21 -6.02
C THR A 15 -3.50 2.02 -5.47
N LEU A 16 -2.83 0.93 -5.07
CA LEU A 16 -3.48 -0.22 -4.45
C LEU A 16 -4.21 0.16 -3.16
N SER A 17 -3.59 1.00 -2.33
CA SER A 17 -4.20 1.46 -1.07
C SER A 17 -5.41 2.36 -1.31
N LEU A 18 -5.38 3.23 -2.34
CA LEU A 18 -6.52 4.05 -2.74
C LEU A 18 -7.68 3.20 -3.28
N HIS A 19 -7.41 2.14 -4.04
CA HIS A 19 -8.45 1.18 -4.42
C HIS A 19 -9.07 0.49 -3.21
N VAL A 20 -8.29 0.14 -2.18
CA VAL A 20 -8.86 -0.41 -0.92
C VAL A 20 -9.78 0.60 -0.25
N ILE A 21 -9.41 1.88 -0.20
CA ILE A 21 -10.27 2.96 0.31
C ILE A 21 -11.56 3.05 -0.51
N ALA A 22 -11.44 3.11 -1.86
CA ALA A 22 -12.60 3.22 -2.74
C ALA A 22 -13.59 2.05 -2.55
N GLU A 23 -13.09 0.82 -2.46
CA GLU A 23 -13.95 -0.35 -2.23
C GLU A 23 -14.56 -0.34 -0.81
N ALA A 24 -13.82 0.11 0.21
CA ALA A 24 -14.37 0.27 1.56
C ALA A 24 -15.49 1.32 1.60
N GLN A 25 -15.30 2.47 0.95
CA GLN A 25 -16.34 3.51 0.86
C GLN A 25 -17.59 3.06 0.10
N LYS A 26 -17.45 2.23 -0.95
CA LYS A 26 -18.60 1.61 -1.64
C LYS A 26 -19.45 0.74 -0.70
N LEU A 27 -18.84 0.15 0.30
CA LEU A 27 -19.53 -0.64 1.34
C LEU A 27 -20.04 0.21 2.51
N GLY A 28 -19.95 1.55 2.41
CA GLY A 28 -20.33 2.49 3.46
C GLY A 28 -19.28 2.65 4.57
N GLY A 29 -18.06 2.16 4.35
CA GLY A 29 -16.97 2.27 5.32
C GLY A 29 -16.39 3.69 5.41
N VAL A 30 -16.02 4.10 6.61
CA VAL A 30 -15.36 5.39 6.88
C VAL A 30 -13.84 5.20 6.81
N CYS A 31 -13.18 6.03 6.00
CA CYS A 31 -11.77 5.88 5.71
C CYS A 31 -10.97 7.15 6.03
N ALA A 32 -9.68 6.96 6.36
CA ALA A 32 -8.73 8.05 6.53
C ALA A 32 -7.43 7.79 5.75
N PHE A 33 -6.82 8.87 5.28
CA PHE A 33 -5.53 8.87 4.61
C PHE A 33 -4.58 9.84 5.31
N ILE A 34 -3.49 9.33 5.84
CA ILE A 34 -2.43 10.10 6.50
C ILE A 34 -1.31 10.26 5.48
N ASP A 35 -1.29 11.45 4.85
CA ASP A 35 -0.37 11.81 3.78
C ASP A 35 0.90 12.43 4.36
N ALA A 36 1.80 11.59 4.85
CA ALA A 36 3.07 12.04 5.41
C ALA A 36 4.10 12.45 4.33
N GLU A 37 3.88 12.06 3.07
CA GLU A 37 4.71 12.49 1.94
C GLU A 37 4.22 13.81 1.32
N HIS A 38 3.04 14.31 1.69
CA HIS A 38 2.39 15.49 1.11
C HIS A 38 2.25 15.41 -0.42
N ALA A 39 1.94 14.22 -0.92
CA ALA A 39 1.97 13.90 -2.34
C ALA A 39 0.64 13.33 -2.88
N MET A 40 -0.41 13.31 -2.08
CA MET A 40 -1.72 12.82 -2.51
C MET A 40 -2.33 13.73 -3.57
N ASP A 41 -2.66 13.17 -4.73
CA ASP A 41 -3.40 13.84 -5.80
C ASP A 41 -4.90 13.53 -5.67
N PRO A 42 -5.76 14.51 -5.32
CA PRO A 42 -7.19 14.32 -5.18
C PRO A 42 -7.87 13.93 -6.49
N GLU A 43 -7.44 14.48 -7.62
CA GLU A 43 -8.04 14.19 -8.93
C GLU A 43 -7.72 12.77 -9.40
N TYR A 44 -6.49 12.32 -9.16
CA TYR A 44 -6.13 10.93 -9.39
C TYR A 44 -6.93 9.99 -8.48
N SER A 45 -7.07 10.32 -7.21
CA SER A 45 -7.83 9.52 -6.25
C SER A 45 -9.30 9.40 -6.63
N LYS A 46 -9.92 10.47 -7.12
CA LYS A 46 -11.31 10.45 -7.66
C LYS A 46 -11.43 9.49 -8.85
N ARG A 47 -10.46 9.50 -9.76
CA ARG A 47 -10.44 8.58 -10.92
C ARG A 47 -10.37 7.12 -10.51
N LEU A 48 -9.71 6.81 -9.39
CA LEU A 48 -9.69 5.46 -8.80
C LEU A 48 -10.99 5.08 -8.08
N GLY A 49 -11.95 6.00 -7.99
CA GLY A 49 -13.24 5.79 -7.34
C GLY A 49 -13.31 6.20 -5.88
N VAL A 50 -12.29 6.90 -5.38
CA VAL A 50 -12.30 7.44 -4.01
C VAL A 50 -13.24 8.65 -3.94
N LYS A 51 -14.16 8.62 -2.99
CA LYS A 51 -15.00 9.77 -2.64
C LYS A 51 -14.21 10.68 -1.70
N ILE A 52 -13.56 11.70 -2.27
CA ILE A 52 -12.66 12.60 -1.54
C ILE A 52 -13.42 13.38 -0.46
N GLU A 53 -14.66 13.76 -0.73
CA GLU A 53 -15.51 14.51 0.19
C GLU A 53 -15.87 13.72 1.46
N GLU A 54 -15.78 12.38 1.38
CA GLU A 54 -16.05 11.46 2.51
C GLU A 54 -14.74 10.93 3.12
N LEU A 55 -13.57 11.30 2.60
CA LEU A 55 -12.28 10.82 3.07
C LEU A 55 -11.68 11.79 4.09
N LEU A 56 -11.33 11.30 5.27
CA LEU A 56 -10.55 12.09 6.23
C LEU A 56 -9.08 12.12 5.79
N ILE A 57 -8.58 13.31 5.45
CA ILE A 57 -7.20 13.50 5.03
C ILE A 57 -6.45 14.30 6.10
N SER A 58 -5.25 13.86 6.45
CA SER A 58 -4.35 14.58 7.35
C SER A 58 -2.94 14.58 6.77
N GLN A 59 -2.27 15.74 6.84
CA GLN A 59 -0.89 15.94 6.42
C GLN A 59 -0.07 16.38 7.63
N PRO A 60 0.46 15.42 8.41
CA PRO A 60 1.21 15.70 9.64
C PRO A 60 2.62 16.24 9.32
N ASP A 61 3.13 17.11 10.20
CA ASP A 61 4.44 17.72 10.06
C ASP A 61 5.59 16.76 10.45
N HIS A 62 5.33 15.78 11.32
CA HIS A 62 6.32 14.83 11.82
C HIS A 62 5.70 13.49 12.22
N GLY A 63 6.55 12.48 12.43
CA GLY A 63 6.12 11.10 12.66
C GLY A 63 5.31 10.89 13.92
N GLU A 64 5.63 11.58 15.03
CA GLU A 64 4.88 11.50 16.29
C GLU A 64 3.44 11.98 16.07
N GLN A 65 3.25 13.14 15.43
CA GLN A 65 1.93 13.71 15.13
C GLN A 65 1.11 12.74 14.26
N ALA A 66 1.72 12.19 13.19
CA ALA A 66 1.07 11.21 12.34
C ALA A 66 0.55 10.01 13.13
N LEU A 67 1.38 9.44 13.99
CA LEU A 67 1.04 8.24 14.77
C LEU A 67 0.04 8.52 15.91
N GLU A 68 0.05 9.72 16.48
CA GLU A 68 -0.96 10.18 17.45
C GLU A 68 -2.33 10.38 16.80
N ILE A 69 -2.36 10.95 15.59
CA ILE A 69 -3.59 11.04 14.79
C ILE A 69 -4.14 9.63 14.51
N VAL A 70 -3.30 8.71 14.05
CA VAL A 70 -3.71 7.31 13.81
C VAL A 70 -4.24 6.67 15.09
N GLU A 71 -3.56 6.84 16.23
CA GLU A 71 -4.02 6.32 17.53
C GLU A 71 -5.40 6.87 17.89
N SER A 72 -5.61 8.16 17.74
CA SER A 72 -6.89 8.83 18.05
C SER A 72 -8.02 8.32 17.15
N LEU A 73 -7.77 8.22 15.84
CA LEU A 73 -8.71 7.70 14.86
C LEU A 73 -9.10 6.24 15.16
N VAL A 74 -8.13 5.37 15.46
CA VAL A 74 -8.39 3.98 15.84
C VAL A 74 -9.19 3.88 17.13
N ARG A 75 -8.87 4.70 18.14
CA ARG A 75 -9.59 4.73 19.43
C ARG A 75 -11.04 5.17 19.30
N SER A 76 -11.37 5.98 18.31
CA SER A 76 -12.75 6.40 18.05
C SER A 76 -13.67 5.21 17.74
N GLY A 77 -13.11 4.10 17.20
CA GLY A 77 -13.86 2.92 16.80
C GLY A 77 -14.80 3.16 15.61
N LYS A 78 -14.64 4.28 14.89
CA LYS A 78 -15.52 4.68 13.78
C LYS A 78 -14.89 4.50 12.40
N LEU A 79 -13.59 4.19 12.34
CA LEU A 79 -12.86 4.03 11.09
C LEU A 79 -12.75 2.55 10.70
N ASP A 80 -13.03 2.27 9.44
CA ASP A 80 -12.86 0.94 8.85
C ASP A 80 -11.46 0.76 8.26
N VAL A 81 -10.96 1.79 7.54
CA VAL A 81 -9.64 1.76 6.92
C VAL A 81 -8.87 3.05 7.21
N ILE A 82 -7.62 2.92 7.61
CA ILE A 82 -6.66 4.03 7.74
C ILE A 82 -5.43 3.66 6.93
N VAL A 83 -5.02 4.52 6.01
CA VAL A 83 -3.79 4.40 5.22
C VAL A 83 -2.77 5.42 5.71
N ILE A 84 -1.51 5.02 5.87
CA ILE A 84 -0.37 5.90 6.17
C ILE A 84 0.60 5.81 5.01
N ASP A 85 0.80 6.91 4.29
CA ASP A 85 1.71 7.02 3.14
C ASP A 85 2.78 8.09 3.38
N SER A 86 4.01 7.75 3.63
CA SER A 86 4.55 6.42 3.89
C SER A 86 5.37 6.39 5.19
N VAL A 87 5.70 5.18 5.68
CA VAL A 87 6.59 5.01 6.85
C VAL A 87 7.91 5.72 6.66
N ALA A 88 8.44 5.76 5.42
CA ALA A 88 9.69 6.42 5.11
C ALA A 88 9.68 7.93 5.44
N ALA A 89 8.51 8.56 5.35
CA ALA A 89 8.30 9.99 5.63
C ALA A 89 7.97 10.29 7.11
N LEU A 90 7.79 9.27 7.96
CA LEU A 90 7.55 9.47 9.39
C LEU A 90 8.85 9.85 10.12
N THR A 91 9.32 11.06 9.85
CA THR A 91 10.53 11.62 10.46
C THR A 91 10.22 12.05 11.90
N PRO A 92 11.03 11.62 12.91
CA PRO A 92 10.88 12.08 14.28
C PRO A 92 11.02 13.60 14.40
N LYS A 93 10.22 14.22 15.28
CA LYS A 93 10.23 15.66 15.52
C LYS A 93 11.63 16.20 15.82
N ASP A 94 12.34 15.55 16.72
CA ASP A 94 13.72 15.92 17.08
C ASP A 94 14.71 15.87 15.89
N GLU A 95 14.40 15.11 14.85
CA GLU A 95 15.24 15.04 13.65
C GLU A 95 14.96 16.23 12.73
N ILE A 96 13.70 16.69 12.70
CA ILE A 96 13.28 17.87 11.92
C ILE A 96 13.79 19.16 12.57
N GLU A 97 13.72 19.25 13.91
CA GLU A 97 14.15 20.43 14.68
C GLU A 97 15.66 20.47 14.94
N GLY A 98 16.38 19.36 14.68
CA GLY A 98 17.82 19.25 14.90
C GLY A 98 18.65 19.92 13.81
N ASP A 99 19.94 20.16 14.13
CA ASP A 99 20.89 20.73 13.18
C ASP A 99 21.11 19.82 11.97
N MET A 100 21.32 20.42 10.79
CA MET A 100 21.69 19.71 9.57
C MET A 100 22.97 18.92 9.79
N GLY A 101 22.93 17.59 9.56
CA GLY A 101 24.05 16.68 9.74
C GLY A 101 24.14 16.04 11.13
N ALA A 102 23.22 16.33 12.04
CA ALA A 102 23.15 15.64 13.33
C ALA A 102 22.83 14.14 13.15
N HIS A 103 23.44 13.30 13.98
CA HIS A 103 23.22 11.85 13.91
C HIS A 103 21.94 11.43 14.65
N HIS A 104 20.93 10.97 13.91
CA HIS A 104 19.64 10.54 14.45
C HIS A 104 19.41 9.02 14.29
N VAL A 105 20.48 8.22 14.38
CA VAL A 105 20.44 6.78 14.12
C VAL A 105 19.40 6.08 15.00
N GLY A 106 18.46 5.39 14.37
CA GLY A 106 17.47 4.53 15.01
C GLY A 106 16.29 5.26 15.69
N LYS A 107 16.19 6.59 15.65
CA LYS A 107 15.04 7.32 16.23
C LYS A 107 13.72 6.90 15.60
N GLN A 108 13.65 6.85 14.27
CA GLN A 108 12.46 6.39 13.55
C GLN A 108 12.07 4.95 13.93
N ALA A 109 13.03 4.05 14.06
CA ALA A 109 12.76 2.67 14.47
C ALA A 109 12.22 2.56 15.91
N ARG A 110 12.68 3.43 16.82
CA ARG A 110 12.14 3.54 18.20
C ARG A 110 10.71 4.06 18.19
N LEU A 111 10.45 5.13 17.43
CA LEU A 111 9.12 5.72 17.25
C LEU A 111 8.14 4.67 16.74
N MET A 112 8.47 3.97 15.66
CA MET A 112 7.65 2.90 15.10
C MET A 112 7.42 1.74 16.10
N SER A 113 8.45 1.33 16.83
CA SER A 113 8.32 0.27 17.83
C SER A 113 7.39 0.67 18.97
N GLN A 114 7.46 1.91 19.43
CA GLN A 114 6.59 2.45 20.49
C GLN A 114 5.13 2.55 19.98
N ALA A 115 4.92 3.13 18.82
CA ALA A 115 3.60 3.31 18.23
C ALA A 115 2.92 1.95 17.98
N LEU A 116 3.61 0.99 17.37
CA LEU A 116 3.04 -0.31 17.05
C LEU A 116 2.67 -1.13 18.29
N ARG A 117 3.41 -0.98 19.40
CA ARG A 117 3.03 -1.58 20.68
C ARG A 117 1.70 -1.04 21.19
N LYS A 118 1.48 0.28 21.08
CA LYS A 118 0.20 0.91 21.45
C LYS A 118 -0.92 0.53 20.48
N LEU A 119 -0.67 0.67 19.18
CA LEU A 119 -1.68 0.47 18.14
C LEU A 119 -2.19 -0.97 18.07
N THR A 120 -1.34 -1.98 18.29
CA THR A 120 -1.73 -3.39 18.10
C THR A 120 -2.94 -3.77 18.95
N SER A 121 -2.99 -3.36 20.21
CA SER A 121 -4.09 -3.71 21.11
C SER A 121 -5.39 -2.97 20.76
N ILE A 122 -5.30 -1.69 20.39
CA ILE A 122 -6.49 -0.89 20.06
C ILE A 122 -7.06 -1.23 18.69
N VAL A 123 -6.19 -1.48 17.69
CA VAL A 123 -6.59 -1.93 16.34
C VAL A 123 -7.31 -3.28 16.39
N ALA A 124 -6.89 -4.19 17.28
CA ALA A 124 -7.57 -5.47 17.45
C ALA A 124 -9.00 -5.30 17.99
N LYS A 125 -9.23 -4.31 18.87
CA LYS A 125 -10.54 -4.03 19.50
C LYS A 125 -11.46 -3.22 18.59
N SER A 126 -10.94 -2.23 17.89
CA SER A 126 -11.70 -1.32 17.01
C SER A 126 -12.18 -1.95 15.70
N LYS A 127 -11.63 -3.14 15.31
CA LYS A 127 -11.83 -3.79 14.02
C LYS A 127 -11.34 -2.99 12.81
N THR A 128 -10.65 -1.89 13.03
CA THR A 128 -10.05 -1.05 11.97
C THR A 128 -8.95 -1.79 11.23
N VAL A 129 -8.84 -1.58 9.93
CA VAL A 129 -7.69 -1.98 9.11
C VAL A 129 -6.75 -0.78 9.02
N VAL A 130 -5.49 -0.95 9.43
CA VAL A 130 -4.46 0.07 9.33
C VAL A 130 -3.40 -0.41 8.33
N ILE A 131 -3.23 0.32 7.23
CA ILE A 131 -2.31 0.01 6.15
C ILE A 131 -1.13 0.97 6.23
N PHE A 132 0.06 0.42 6.42
CA PHE A 132 1.32 1.16 6.30
C PHE A 132 1.91 0.93 4.92
N ILE A 133 2.07 1.98 4.15
CA ILE A 133 2.84 1.96 2.91
C ILE A 133 4.31 2.13 3.27
N ASN A 134 5.19 1.33 2.65
CA ASN A 134 6.62 1.40 2.93
C ASN A 134 7.46 1.27 1.65
N GLN A 135 8.61 1.89 1.67
CA GLN A 135 9.58 1.83 0.59
C GLN A 135 10.60 0.71 0.85
N ILE A 136 11.35 0.33 -0.17
CA ILE A 136 12.52 -0.54 -0.05
C ILE A 136 13.77 0.32 -0.02
N ARG A 137 14.70 -0.07 0.84
CA ARG A 137 16.08 0.46 0.89
C ARG A 137 17.06 -0.70 0.81
N MET A 138 18.24 -0.44 0.28
CA MET A 138 19.32 -1.42 0.22
C MET A 138 20.19 -1.27 1.46
N GLN A 139 20.38 -2.36 2.18
CA GLN A 139 21.28 -2.40 3.33
C GLN A 139 22.72 -2.54 2.87
N ILE A 140 23.55 -1.60 3.25
CA ILE A 140 24.99 -1.59 2.91
C ILE A 140 25.70 -2.71 3.69
N GLY A 141 26.66 -3.40 3.04
CA GLY A 141 27.50 -4.42 3.69
C GLY A 141 26.90 -5.83 3.72
N VAL A 142 25.74 -6.07 3.13
CA VAL A 142 25.19 -7.43 2.98
C VAL A 142 25.79 -8.07 1.74
N MET A 143 26.80 -8.93 1.94
CA MET A 143 27.45 -9.67 0.84
C MET A 143 26.69 -10.92 0.40
N PHE A 144 25.88 -11.52 1.28
CA PHE A 144 25.10 -12.73 1.02
C PHE A 144 23.67 -12.57 1.49
N GLY A 145 22.70 -13.15 0.75
CA GLY A 145 21.29 -13.06 1.05
C GLY A 145 20.62 -11.84 0.41
N ASN A 146 19.42 -11.48 0.91
CA ASN A 146 18.65 -10.35 0.37
C ASN A 146 19.01 -9.06 1.11
N PRO A 147 19.64 -8.07 0.44
CA PRO A 147 19.99 -6.79 1.05
C PRO A 147 18.80 -5.85 1.23
N GLU A 148 17.63 -6.18 0.69
CA GLU A 148 16.45 -5.32 0.77
C GLU A 148 15.91 -5.22 2.20
N THR A 149 15.69 -4.00 2.65
CA THR A 149 15.10 -3.69 3.93
C THR A 149 14.07 -2.57 3.78
N THR A 150 13.23 -2.39 4.80
CA THR A 150 12.24 -1.32 4.83
C THR A 150 12.56 -0.33 5.95
N PRO A 151 12.36 0.99 5.77
CA PRO A 151 12.43 2.01 6.82
C PRO A 151 11.54 1.69 8.03
N GLY A 152 11.80 2.36 9.16
CA GLY A 152 11.05 2.17 10.39
C GLY A 152 11.47 0.95 11.22
N GLY A 153 12.59 0.30 10.88
CA GLY A 153 13.17 -0.82 11.61
C GLY A 153 12.41 -2.14 11.43
N LYS A 154 12.57 -3.06 12.38
CA LYS A 154 11.99 -4.42 12.28
C LYS A 154 10.56 -4.52 12.86
N ALA A 155 10.04 -3.48 13.52
CA ALA A 155 8.80 -3.57 14.27
C ALA A 155 7.59 -3.93 13.38
N LEU A 156 7.43 -3.29 12.22
CA LEU A 156 6.36 -3.62 11.28
C LEU A 156 6.38 -5.09 10.87
N LYS A 157 7.55 -5.66 10.62
CA LYS A 157 7.68 -7.08 10.24
C LYS A 157 7.08 -8.02 11.28
N PHE A 158 7.13 -7.65 12.56
CA PHE A 158 6.58 -8.45 13.66
C PHE A 158 5.10 -8.17 13.92
N TYR A 159 4.70 -6.90 13.96
CA TYR A 159 3.35 -6.49 14.37
C TYR A 159 2.29 -6.66 13.27
N THR A 160 2.66 -6.60 12.00
CA THR A 160 1.71 -6.79 10.89
C THR A 160 1.11 -8.19 10.86
N SER A 161 -0.17 -8.27 10.52
CA SER A 161 -0.88 -9.52 10.23
C SER A 161 -0.68 -9.97 8.80
N VAL A 162 -0.54 -9.01 7.87
CA VAL A 162 -0.33 -9.26 6.43
C VAL A 162 0.78 -8.35 5.95
N ARG A 163 1.65 -8.86 5.08
CA ARG A 163 2.68 -8.07 4.37
C ARG A 163 2.62 -8.42 2.89
N LEU A 164 2.51 -7.40 2.08
CA LEU A 164 2.42 -7.47 0.62
C LEU A 164 3.66 -6.82 0.00
N ASP A 165 4.40 -7.61 -0.78
CA ASP A 165 5.49 -7.13 -1.64
C ASP A 165 4.92 -6.85 -3.02
N ILE A 166 4.91 -5.58 -3.44
CA ILE A 166 4.35 -5.14 -4.72
C ILE A 166 5.47 -4.66 -5.64
N ARG A 167 5.51 -5.21 -6.87
CA ARG A 167 6.56 -4.91 -7.86
C ARG A 167 5.98 -4.78 -9.24
N ARG A 168 6.40 -3.74 -9.97
CA ARG A 168 6.17 -3.67 -11.40
C ARG A 168 7.14 -4.63 -12.11
N ILE A 169 6.59 -5.54 -12.91
CA ILE A 169 7.34 -6.60 -13.60
C ILE A 169 7.45 -6.38 -15.11
N ALA A 170 6.54 -5.58 -15.70
CA ALA A 170 6.58 -5.22 -17.11
C ALA A 170 5.92 -3.86 -17.35
N GLN A 171 6.20 -3.25 -18.49
CA GLN A 171 5.49 -2.07 -19.00
C GLN A 171 4.39 -2.52 -19.97
N ILE A 172 3.25 -1.83 -19.92
CA ILE A 172 2.16 -2.00 -20.90
C ILE A 172 2.25 -0.84 -21.86
N LYS A 173 2.38 -1.16 -23.15
CA LYS A 173 2.57 -0.18 -24.21
C LYS A 173 1.46 -0.31 -25.27
N LYS A 174 1.10 0.83 -25.85
CA LYS A 174 0.26 0.91 -27.07
C LYS A 174 1.08 1.70 -28.12
N GLY A 175 1.69 0.97 -29.06
CA GLY A 175 2.72 1.53 -29.90
C GLY A 175 3.98 1.92 -29.09
N GLU A 176 4.40 3.17 -29.17
CA GLU A 176 5.52 3.70 -28.38
C GLU A 176 5.09 4.28 -27.02
N GLU A 177 3.80 4.51 -26.81
CA GLU A 177 3.27 5.12 -25.58
C GLU A 177 3.15 4.08 -24.46
N ILE A 178 3.63 4.45 -23.26
CA ILE A 178 3.50 3.60 -22.06
C ILE A 178 2.16 3.93 -21.40
N MET A 179 1.24 2.97 -21.44
CA MET A 179 -0.12 3.09 -20.89
C MET A 179 -0.22 2.67 -19.42
N GLY A 180 0.74 1.88 -18.95
CA GLY A 180 0.68 1.35 -17.60
C GLY A 180 1.80 0.36 -17.31
N GLY A 181 1.60 -0.46 -16.30
CA GLY A 181 2.53 -1.51 -15.91
C GLY A 181 1.84 -2.76 -15.39
N ARG A 182 2.39 -3.92 -15.74
CA ARG A 182 2.03 -5.17 -15.09
C ARG A 182 2.68 -5.24 -13.73
N VAL A 183 1.87 -5.47 -12.71
CA VAL A 183 2.28 -5.48 -11.32
C VAL A 183 2.08 -6.86 -10.73
N ARG A 184 3.05 -7.33 -9.95
CA ARG A 184 2.96 -8.55 -9.17
C ARG A 184 2.90 -8.21 -7.69
N VAL A 185 1.92 -8.77 -6.98
CA VAL A 185 1.81 -8.71 -5.53
C VAL A 185 2.06 -10.10 -4.95
N LYS A 186 3.02 -10.18 -4.04
CA LYS A 186 3.34 -11.40 -3.29
C LYS A 186 3.00 -11.23 -1.82
N VAL A 187 2.22 -12.15 -1.28
CA VAL A 187 1.90 -12.20 0.15
C VAL A 187 3.07 -12.85 0.88
N VAL A 188 3.97 -12.03 1.46
CA VAL A 188 5.19 -12.55 2.13
C VAL A 188 4.96 -12.91 3.59
N LYS A 189 3.86 -12.43 4.18
CA LYS A 189 3.40 -12.81 5.52
C LYS A 189 1.88 -12.75 5.56
N ASN A 190 1.26 -13.75 6.17
CA ASN A 190 -0.17 -13.78 6.41
C ASN A 190 -0.47 -14.58 7.69
N LYS A 191 -1.15 -13.94 8.65
CA LYS A 191 -1.61 -14.56 9.91
C LYS A 191 -3.09 -14.93 9.89
N VAL A 192 -3.79 -14.62 8.79
CA VAL A 192 -5.24 -14.83 8.66
C VAL A 192 -5.61 -15.82 7.55
N ALA A 193 -4.65 -16.20 6.72
CA ALA A 193 -4.78 -17.23 5.68
C ALA A 193 -3.40 -17.78 5.30
N ALA A 194 -3.34 -18.71 4.34
CA ALA A 194 -2.09 -19.27 3.83
C ALA A 194 -1.22 -18.17 3.18
N PRO A 195 0.06 -18.03 3.60
CA PRO A 195 0.99 -17.07 3.01
C PRO A 195 1.53 -17.53 1.66
N PHE A 196 2.40 -16.71 1.07
CA PHE A 196 3.20 -16.97 -0.14
C PHE A 196 2.40 -17.08 -1.45
N LYS A 197 1.10 -16.80 -1.41
CA LYS A 197 0.32 -16.59 -2.65
C LYS A 197 0.80 -15.35 -3.38
N GLN A 198 0.67 -15.37 -4.70
CA GLN A 198 0.94 -14.21 -5.55
C GLN A 198 -0.14 -14.06 -6.61
N THR A 199 -0.34 -12.82 -7.02
CA THR A 199 -1.20 -12.47 -8.14
C THR A 199 -0.52 -11.40 -8.99
N GLU A 200 -0.94 -11.31 -10.25
CA GLU A 200 -0.50 -10.27 -11.18
C GLU A 200 -1.73 -9.59 -11.75
N PHE A 201 -1.64 -8.28 -11.94
CA PHE A 201 -2.67 -7.47 -12.57
C PHE A 201 -2.05 -6.30 -13.32
N ASP A 202 -2.83 -5.73 -14.23
CA ASP A 202 -2.44 -4.56 -14.99
C ASP A 202 -2.89 -3.29 -14.25
N LEU A 203 -1.94 -2.38 -14.07
CA LEU A 203 -2.13 -1.08 -13.46
C LEU A 203 -1.98 -0.03 -14.55
N MET A 204 -3.11 0.51 -15.00
CA MET A 204 -3.18 1.49 -16.07
C MET A 204 -2.99 2.91 -15.51
N TYR A 205 -2.28 3.75 -16.24
CA TYR A 205 -2.12 5.14 -15.85
C TYR A 205 -3.48 5.86 -15.91
N ASN A 206 -3.77 6.67 -14.91
CA ASN A 206 -5.01 7.42 -14.73
C ASN A 206 -6.29 6.60 -14.47
N GLU A 207 -6.26 5.26 -14.56
CA GLU A 207 -7.43 4.38 -14.38
C GLU A 207 -7.26 3.42 -13.20
N GLY A 208 -5.99 3.14 -12.83
CA GLY A 208 -5.67 2.20 -11.76
C GLY A 208 -5.70 0.75 -12.20
N ILE A 209 -6.19 -0.14 -11.35
CA ILE A 209 -6.25 -1.59 -11.62
C ILE A 209 -7.29 -1.88 -12.70
N SER A 210 -6.84 -2.50 -13.81
CA SER A 210 -7.73 -2.90 -14.91
C SER A 210 -8.57 -4.10 -14.51
N ARG A 211 -9.88 -3.87 -14.27
CA ARG A 211 -10.84 -4.95 -13.96
C ARG A 211 -11.09 -5.85 -15.16
N GLU A 212 -11.17 -5.27 -16.33
CA GLU A 212 -11.38 -5.98 -17.60
C GLU A 212 -10.19 -6.90 -17.89
N GLY A 213 -8.97 -6.39 -17.76
CA GLY A 213 -7.76 -7.18 -17.93
C GLY A 213 -7.66 -8.34 -16.93
N GLU A 214 -8.08 -8.11 -15.68
CA GLU A 214 -8.12 -9.15 -14.66
C GLU A 214 -9.18 -10.21 -14.95
N MET A 215 -10.39 -9.81 -15.37
CA MET A 215 -11.46 -10.74 -15.76
C MET A 215 -11.05 -11.62 -16.94
N ILE A 216 -10.41 -11.03 -17.97
CA ILE A 216 -9.91 -11.78 -19.12
C ILE A 216 -8.82 -12.79 -18.68
N ALA A 217 -7.86 -12.35 -17.88
CA ALA A 217 -6.77 -13.21 -17.40
C ALA A 217 -7.27 -14.37 -16.52
N LEU A 218 -8.26 -14.11 -15.66
CA LEU A 218 -8.91 -15.16 -14.86
C LEU A 218 -9.74 -16.09 -15.73
N GLY A 219 -10.48 -15.55 -16.69
CA GLY A 219 -11.28 -16.33 -17.65
C GLY A 219 -10.43 -17.28 -18.47
N GLU A 220 -9.25 -16.81 -18.94
CA GLU A 220 -8.28 -17.66 -19.66
C GLU A 220 -7.76 -18.76 -18.74
N LYS A 221 -7.36 -18.44 -17.51
CA LYS A 221 -6.86 -19.40 -16.52
C LYS A 221 -7.90 -20.46 -16.13
N MET A 222 -9.17 -20.09 -16.14
CA MET A 222 -10.31 -21.00 -15.84
C MET A 222 -10.81 -21.77 -17.07
N GLY A 223 -10.27 -21.50 -18.27
CA GLY A 223 -10.72 -22.10 -19.52
C GLY A 223 -12.08 -21.60 -20.02
N ILE A 224 -12.55 -20.46 -19.48
CA ILE A 224 -13.79 -19.81 -19.89
C ILE A 224 -13.57 -18.91 -21.12
N VAL A 225 -12.40 -18.25 -21.17
CA VAL A 225 -11.95 -17.44 -22.28
C VAL A 225 -10.81 -18.16 -22.98
N THR A 226 -10.86 -18.22 -24.32
CA THR A 226 -9.81 -18.83 -25.14
C THR A 226 -9.01 -17.74 -25.83
N LYS A 227 -7.68 -17.82 -25.76
CA LYS A 227 -6.76 -16.91 -26.45
C LYS A 227 -6.24 -17.58 -27.73
N SER A 228 -6.37 -16.89 -28.85
CA SER A 228 -5.79 -17.31 -30.14
C SER A 228 -5.03 -16.14 -30.75
N GLY A 229 -3.71 -16.18 -30.67
CA GLY A 229 -2.85 -15.07 -31.09
C GLY A 229 -3.10 -13.81 -30.26
N THR A 230 -3.58 -12.74 -30.92
CA THR A 230 -3.93 -11.45 -30.27
C THR A 230 -5.40 -11.33 -29.93
N SER A 231 -6.23 -12.32 -30.26
CA SER A 231 -7.69 -12.30 -30.08
C SER A 231 -8.11 -13.18 -28.90
N TYR A 232 -9.17 -12.78 -28.24
CA TYR A 232 -9.83 -13.56 -27.19
C TYR A 232 -11.21 -13.98 -27.68
N SER A 233 -11.72 -15.12 -27.21
CA SER A 233 -13.06 -15.62 -27.52
C SER A 233 -13.75 -16.10 -26.24
N TYR A 234 -15.02 -15.81 -26.12
CA TYR A 234 -15.90 -16.28 -25.06
C TYR A 234 -17.09 -17.03 -25.72
N GLY A 235 -17.13 -18.35 -25.59
CA GLY A 235 -18.05 -19.16 -26.37
C GLY A 235 -17.78 -19.01 -27.87
N GLU A 236 -18.83 -18.60 -28.63
CA GLU A 236 -18.73 -18.35 -30.06
C GLU A 236 -18.40 -16.87 -30.39
N GLU A 237 -18.38 -15.99 -29.38
CA GLU A 237 -18.10 -14.56 -29.57
C GLU A 237 -16.58 -14.29 -29.51
N LYS A 238 -16.12 -13.48 -30.46
CA LYS A 238 -14.74 -12.98 -30.51
C LYS A 238 -14.69 -11.61 -29.83
N LEU A 239 -13.84 -11.49 -28.81
CA LEU A 239 -13.63 -10.27 -28.03
C LEU A 239 -12.47 -9.44 -28.60
#